data_5ff86e86965cd0abde30aa3a4f0250d7
#
_entry.id   5ff86e86965cd0abde30aa3a4f0250d7
#
_cell.length_a   1.000
_cell.length_b   1.000
_cell.length_c   1.000
_cell.angle_alpha   90.00
_cell.angle_beta   90.00
_cell.angle_gamma   90.00
#
_symmetry.space_group_name_H-M   'P 1'
#
loop_
_entity.id
_entity.type
_entity.pdbx_description
1 polymer ?
#
loop_
_entity_poly.entity_id
_entity_poly.type
_entity_poly.pdbx_seq_one_letter_code
_entity_poly.pdbx_strand_id
1 'polypeptide(L)'
;MKKDLIPFPTPYQLKTITVQTADGTLLPVSVIGKGKPVLLMHAFGMDARQFLPFILPLVQHYCFYLPHFRGFGLASNLTLPTFDFIEQYAQDTQDVFEYVSKETGFEAFPVAAISMGALVMWAYFQRFGTRRVSRYLNIDQAPIIHNQPDWQDGGVFGTRQTELFAQFTQLITDTAPYLQAEQMVDFRHLPYRLKVNLLDMERSFSLLSVSSKPSQLLVKALSYRAPHKISLMEHATWQHKLRCLSAYVALPYDYREVLPMVNIPTTLLIGARSQLYSAEWQQRLTTLLPNAHSIVLPTSGHAVPMDAPVSFYNVLKQFLNA
;
A
#
# COMPACT_ATOMS: atom_id res chain seq x y z
N MET A 1 -14.36 -21.10 -14.00
CA MET A 1 -14.86 -21.67 -12.74
C MET A 1 -14.73 -20.57 -11.67
N LYS A 2 -15.86 -20.00 -11.23
CA LYS A 2 -15.90 -19.11 -10.07
C LYS A 2 -15.47 -19.93 -8.86
N LYS A 3 -14.33 -19.63 -8.25
CA LYS A 3 -13.97 -20.17 -6.94
C LYS A 3 -14.84 -19.47 -5.91
N ASP A 4 -15.85 -20.19 -5.44
CA ASP A 4 -16.61 -19.79 -4.27
C ASP A 4 -15.62 -19.63 -3.10
N LEU A 5 -15.40 -18.38 -2.71
CA LEU A 5 -14.74 -18.04 -1.46
C LEU A 5 -15.59 -18.67 -0.36
N ILE A 6 -14.95 -19.37 0.57
CA ILE A 6 -15.57 -19.93 1.77
C ILE A 6 -16.50 -18.86 2.36
N PRO A 7 -17.80 -19.11 2.52
CA PRO A 7 -18.71 -18.13 3.10
C PRO A 7 -18.29 -17.91 4.55
N PHE A 8 -17.73 -16.72 4.83
CA PHE A 8 -17.52 -16.31 6.20
C PHE A 8 -18.90 -16.20 6.88
N PRO A 9 -19.11 -16.84 8.02
CA PRO A 9 -20.37 -16.75 8.76
C PRO A 9 -20.48 -15.39 9.48
N THR A 10 -20.52 -14.30 8.71
CA THR A 10 -20.79 -12.97 9.23
C THR A 10 -22.11 -12.50 8.62
N PRO A 11 -22.98 -11.82 9.41
CA PRO A 11 -24.19 -11.20 8.88
C PRO A 11 -23.89 -10.04 7.93
N TYR A 12 -22.58 -9.73 7.70
CA TYR A 12 -22.12 -8.63 6.87
C TYR A 12 -21.56 -9.14 5.56
N GLN A 13 -22.22 -8.78 4.49
CA GLN A 13 -21.78 -9.13 3.14
C GLN A 13 -20.73 -8.13 2.65
N LEU A 14 -19.63 -8.64 2.13
CA LEU A 14 -18.67 -7.84 1.37
C LEU A 14 -19.35 -7.36 0.08
N LYS A 15 -19.39 -6.05 -0.11
CA LYS A 15 -19.93 -5.41 -1.32
C LYS A 15 -18.80 -4.71 -2.06
N THR A 16 -18.99 -4.53 -3.35
CA THR A 16 -18.14 -3.64 -4.16
C THR A 16 -19.03 -2.51 -4.66
N ILE A 17 -18.64 -1.29 -4.35
CA ILE A 17 -19.22 -0.07 -4.91
C ILE A 17 -18.26 0.51 -5.93
N THR A 18 -18.74 1.46 -6.72
CA THR A 18 -17.94 2.18 -7.70
C THR A 18 -17.96 3.66 -7.37
N VAL A 19 -16.79 4.26 -7.23
CA VAL A 19 -16.62 5.70 -7.04
C VAL A 19 -16.17 6.31 -8.36
N GLN A 20 -16.91 7.29 -8.87
CA GLN A 20 -16.48 8.05 -10.04
C GLN A 20 -15.42 9.05 -9.62
N THR A 21 -14.24 8.95 -10.20
CA THR A 21 -13.12 9.87 -9.95
C THR A 21 -13.23 11.12 -10.83
N ALA A 22 -12.47 12.17 -10.50
CA ALA A 22 -12.49 13.45 -11.20
C ALA A 22 -12.20 13.34 -12.70
N ASP A 23 -11.43 12.34 -13.14
CA ASP A 23 -11.15 12.05 -14.55
C ASP A 23 -12.22 11.15 -15.22
N GLY A 24 -13.31 10.85 -14.51
CA GLY A 24 -14.40 10.00 -14.98
C GLY A 24 -14.15 8.48 -14.85
N THR A 25 -13.01 8.05 -14.32
CA THR A 25 -12.74 6.64 -14.08
C THR A 25 -13.66 6.08 -12.99
N LEU A 26 -14.12 4.85 -13.16
CA LEU A 26 -14.95 4.14 -12.20
C LEU A 26 -14.08 3.27 -11.29
N LEU A 27 -13.72 3.81 -10.11
CA LEU A 27 -12.83 3.14 -9.16
C LEU A 27 -13.60 2.17 -8.27
N PRO A 28 -13.26 0.86 -8.24
CA PRO A 28 -13.89 -0.09 -7.35
C PRO A 28 -13.41 0.11 -5.90
N VAL A 29 -14.36 0.09 -4.97
CA VAL A 29 -14.12 0.14 -3.52
C VAL A 29 -14.87 -1.02 -2.88
N SER A 30 -14.14 -1.89 -2.19
CA SER A 30 -14.74 -2.95 -1.39
C SER A 30 -15.26 -2.38 -0.07
N VAL A 31 -16.48 -2.73 0.32
CA VAL A 31 -17.14 -2.20 1.53
C VAL A 31 -17.68 -3.34 2.36
N ILE A 32 -17.38 -3.32 3.66
CA ILE A 32 -17.89 -4.30 4.61
C ILE A 32 -18.14 -3.69 5.98
N GLY A 33 -19.22 -4.10 6.63
CA GLY A 33 -19.57 -3.68 7.99
C GLY A 33 -20.64 -2.60 8.03
N LYS A 34 -20.84 -2.02 9.24
CA LYS A 34 -21.77 -0.93 9.52
C LYS A 34 -21.21 -0.02 10.60
N GLY A 35 -21.76 1.18 10.73
CA GLY A 35 -21.35 2.15 11.76
C GLY A 35 -20.37 3.18 11.21
N LYS A 36 -19.40 3.60 12.01
CA LYS A 36 -18.47 4.67 11.65
C LYS A 36 -17.61 4.28 10.44
N PRO A 37 -17.47 5.13 9.42
CA PRO A 37 -16.62 4.84 8.27
C PRO A 37 -15.14 4.80 8.66
N VAL A 38 -14.39 3.91 8.01
CA VAL A 38 -12.94 3.78 8.14
C VAL A 38 -12.37 3.53 6.73
N LEU A 39 -11.33 4.26 6.36
CA LEU A 39 -10.62 4.05 5.09
C LEU A 39 -9.37 3.21 5.32
N LEU A 40 -9.18 2.15 4.53
CA LEU A 40 -7.98 1.31 4.55
C LEU A 40 -7.29 1.35 3.19
N MET A 41 -6.03 1.84 3.20
CA MET A 41 -5.23 2.04 2.00
C MET A 41 -4.17 0.94 1.89
N HIS A 42 -4.19 0.18 0.79
CA HIS A 42 -3.33 -1.00 0.63
C HIS A 42 -1.91 -0.67 0.13
N ALA A 43 -0.98 -1.63 0.29
CA ALA A 43 0.38 -1.54 -0.21
C ALA A 43 0.49 -1.82 -1.71
N PHE A 44 1.67 -1.54 -2.27
CA PHE A 44 2.04 -1.93 -3.62
C PHE A 44 1.85 -3.44 -3.84
N GLY A 45 1.17 -3.80 -4.92
CA GLY A 45 0.93 -5.20 -5.29
C GLY A 45 -0.14 -5.93 -4.47
N MET A 46 -0.75 -5.28 -3.47
CA MET A 46 -1.83 -5.89 -2.68
C MET A 46 -3.20 -5.78 -3.37
N ASP A 47 -4.04 -6.74 -3.11
CA ASP A 47 -5.50 -6.59 -3.22
C ASP A 47 -6.03 -6.01 -1.90
N ALA A 48 -6.82 -4.94 -1.95
CA ALA A 48 -7.34 -4.29 -0.76
C ALA A 48 -8.11 -5.25 0.17
N ARG A 49 -8.71 -6.31 -0.37
CA ARG A 49 -9.43 -7.36 0.40
C ARG A 49 -8.52 -8.20 1.30
N GLN A 50 -7.18 -8.09 1.16
CA GLN A 50 -6.24 -8.77 2.06
C GLN A 50 -6.30 -8.22 3.50
N PHE A 51 -6.95 -7.09 3.73
CA PHE A 51 -7.26 -6.62 5.09
C PHE A 51 -8.40 -7.39 5.78
N LEU A 52 -9.23 -8.13 5.04
CA LEU A 52 -10.43 -8.79 5.59
C LEU A 52 -10.17 -9.61 6.87
N PRO A 53 -9.13 -10.46 6.97
CA PRO A 53 -8.89 -11.25 8.17
C PRO A 53 -8.75 -10.42 9.44
N PHE A 54 -8.27 -9.18 9.33
CA PHE A 54 -8.01 -8.29 10.46
C PHE A 54 -9.21 -7.42 10.83
N ILE A 55 -10.10 -7.12 9.88
CA ILE A 55 -11.23 -6.22 10.09
C ILE A 55 -12.56 -6.94 10.37
N LEU A 56 -12.69 -8.21 9.98
CA LEU A 56 -13.92 -8.99 10.22
C LEU A 56 -14.43 -8.96 11.67
N PRO A 57 -13.58 -9.02 12.72
CA PRO A 57 -14.05 -8.89 14.09
C PRO A 57 -14.58 -7.49 14.47
N LEU A 58 -14.34 -6.48 13.63
CA LEU A 58 -14.65 -5.07 13.88
C LEU A 58 -15.85 -4.56 13.07
N VAL A 59 -16.36 -5.33 12.12
CA VAL A 59 -17.42 -4.92 11.17
C VAL A 59 -18.78 -4.65 11.82
N GLN A 60 -18.97 -5.00 13.09
CA GLN A 60 -20.19 -4.66 13.83
C GLN A 60 -20.24 -3.19 14.25
N HIS A 61 -19.08 -2.52 14.36
CA HIS A 61 -18.94 -1.16 14.87
C HIS A 61 -18.45 -0.18 13.82
N TYR A 62 -17.78 -0.69 12.78
CA TYR A 62 -17.13 0.09 11.73
C TYR A 62 -17.54 -0.38 10.35
N CYS A 63 -17.76 0.58 9.45
CA CYS A 63 -17.93 0.34 8.02
C CYS A 63 -16.61 0.61 7.31
N PHE A 64 -15.95 -0.45 6.85
CA PHE A 64 -14.65 -0.35 6.19
C PHE A 64 -14.81 -0.12 4.70
N TYR A 65 -14.15 0.89 4.18
CA TYR A 65 -13.98 1.22 2.76
C TYR A 65 -12.55 0.90 2.35
N LEU A 66 -12.41 0.01 1.39
CA LEU A 66 -11.12 -0.49 0.91
C LEU A 66 -11.00 -0.18 -0.59
N PRO A 67 -10.55 1.04 -0.96
CA PRO A 67 -10.35 1.38 -2.37
C PRO A 67 -9.26 0.49 -2.97
N HIS A 68 -9.46 0.11 -4.22
CA HIS A 68 -8.45 -0.57 -5.01
C HIS A 68 -7.75 0.47 -5.88
N PHE A 69 -6.47 0.71 -5.64
CA PHE A 69 -5.68 1.59 -6.51
C PHE A 69 -5.66 1.06 -7.94
N ARG A 70 -5.69 1.95 -8.93
CA ARG A 70 -5.62 1.60 -10.36
C ARG A 70 -4.45 0.65 -10.60
N GLY A 71 -4.65 -0.39 -11.38
CA GLY A 71 -3.69 -1.45 -11.65
C GLY A 71 -3.56 -2.54 -10.59
N PHE A 72 -4.34 -2.48 -9.48
CA PHE A 72 -4.28 -3.47 -8.40
C PHE A 72 -5.65 -4.03 -8.04
N GLY A 73 -5.68 -5.29 -7.59
CA GLY A 73 -6.87 -5.95 -7.11
C GLY A 73 -8.04 -5.88 -8.09
N LEU A 74 -9.21 -5.39 -7.65
CA LEU A 74 -10.39 -5.23 -8.52
C LEU A 74 -10.22 -4.11 -9.57
N ALA A 75 -9.24 -3.22 -9.41
CA ALA A 75 -8.89 -2.15 -10.35
C ALA A 75 -7.73 -2.54 -11.29
N SER A 76 -7.38 -3.83 -11.39
CA SER A 76 -6.22 -4.31 -12.16
C SER A 76 -6.24 -3.97 -13.65
N ASN A 77 -7.41 -3.73 -14.21
CA ASN A 77 -7.62 -3.30 -15.59
C ASN A 77 -7.64 -1.78 -15.80
N LEU A 78 -7.62 -1.00 -14.72
CA LEU A 78 -7.60 0.46 -14.79
C LEU A 78 -6.18 0.96 -15.00
N THR A 79 -6.01 1.88 -15.94
CA THR A 79 -4.72 2.48 -16.27
C THR A 79 -4.50 3.81 -15.55
N LEU A 80 -3.23 4.22 -15.48
CA LEU A 80 -2.84 5.53 -14.97
C LEU A 80 -2.76 6.51 -16.15
N PRO A 81 -3.41 7.68 -16.04
CA PRO A 81 -3.31 8.73 -17.07
C PRO A 81 -1.97 9.46 -17.03
N THR A 82 -1.22 9.37 -15.92
CA THR A 82 0.02 10.09 -15.68
C THR A 82 1.15 9.16 -15.27
N PHE A 83 2.40 9.63 -15.40
CA PHE A 83 3.58 8.90 -14.89
C PHE A 83 3.66 8.95 -13.37
N ASP A 84 3.24 10.05 -12.75
CA ASP A 84 3.19 10.21 -11.30
C ASP A 84 1.95 9.52 -10.72
N PHE A 85 2.12 8.27 -10.36
CA PHE A 85 1.02 7.45 -9.85
C PHE A 85 0.64 7.79 -8.40
N ILE A 86 1.56 8.30 -7.59
CA ILE A 86 1.28 8.69 -6.20
C ILE A 86 0.33 9.89 -6.18
N GLU A 87 0.59 10.89 -7.01
CA GLU A 87 -0.30 12.06 -7.14
C GLU A 87 -1.68 11.67 -7.70
N GLN A 88 -1.72 10.74 -8.66
CA GLN A 88 -3.00 10.23 -9.17
C GLN A 88 -3.78 9.49 -8.07
N TYR A 89 -3.11 8.65 -7.29
CA TYR A 89 -3.78 7.94 -6.20
C TYR A 89 -4.21 8.87 -5.06
N ALA A 90 -3.47 9.95 -4.80
CA ALA A 90 -3.89 10.98 -3.85
C ALA A 90 -5.18 11.68 -4.33
N GLN A 91 -5.29 11.98 -5.63
CA GLN A 91 -6.53 12.50 -6.22
C GLN A 91 -7.68 11.50 -6.14
N ASP A 92 -7.46 10.25 -6.55
CA ASP A 92 -8.48 9.19 -6.44
C ASP A 92 -8.95 9.01 -4.97
N THR A 93 -8.03 9.18 -4.02
CA THR A 93 -8.34 9.12 -2.58
C THR A 93 -9.23 10.28 -2.16
N GLN A 94 -9.03 11.49 -2.67
CA GLN A 94 -9.92 12.63 -2.43
C GLN A 94 -11.34 12.33 -2.92
N ASP A 95 -11.49 11.76 -4.10
CA ASP A 95 -12.78 11.41 -4.67
C ASP A 95 -13.49 10.32 -3.80
N VAL A 96 -12.74 9.36 -3.28
CA VAL A 96 -13.27 8.37 -2.31
C VAL A 96 -13.70 9.04 -1.01
N PHE A 97 -12.93 9.98 -0.46
CA PHE A 97 -13.32 10.73 0.72
C PHE A 97 -14.62 11.50 0.50
N GLU A 98 -14.78 12.16 -0.64
CA GLU A 98 -16.00 12.92 -0.99
C GLU A 98 -17.21 12.00 -1.08
N TYR A 99 -17.05 10.85 -1.77
CA TYR A 99 -18.09 9.85 -1.87
C TYR A 99 -18.52 9.35 -0.49
N VAL A 100 -17.57 8.91 0.34
CA VAL A 100 -17.86 8.35 1.68
C VAL A 100 -18.52 9.41 2.59
N SER A 101 -18.03 10.65 2.57
CA SER A 101 -18.63 11.76 3.34
C SER A 101 -20.08 12.01 2.92
N LYS A 102 -20.36 12.03 1.63
CA LYS A 102 -21.72 12.24 1.08
C LYS A 102 -22.66 11.09 1.48
N GLU A 103 -22.20 9.85 1.36
CA GLU A 103 -23.02 8.66 1.65
C GLU A 103 -23.30 8.48 3.14
N THR A 104 -22.35 8.86 4.00
CA THR A 104 -22.39 8.54 5.43
C THR A 104 -22.73 9.73 6.31
N GLY A 105 -22.58 10.96 5.81
CA GLY A 105 -22.71 12.20 6.58
C GLY A 105 -21.52 12.51 7.49
N PHE A 106 -20.46 11.68 7.50
CA PHE A 106 -19.25 11.95 8.28
C PHE A 106 -18.30 12.84 7.46
N GLU A 107 -17.92 14.02 7.98
CA GLU A 107 -16.94 14.89 7.33
C GLU A 107 -15.51 14.38 7.46
N ALA A 108 -15.19 13.74 8.57
CA ALA A 108 -13.86 13.18 8.84
C ALA A 108 -13.98 11.80 9.52
N PHE A 109 -13.09 10.88 9.14
CA PHE A 109 -13.06 9.52 9.67
C PHE A 109 -11.64 8.95 9.73
N PRO A 110 -11.41 7.86 10.50
CA PRO A 110 -10.11 7.24 10.63
C PRO A 110 -9.58 6.68 9.31
N VAL A 111 -8.28 6.81 9.10
CA VAL A 111 -7.55 6.21 7.96
C VAL A 111 -6.40 5.36 8.49
N ALA A 112 -6.31 4.10 8.02
CA ALA A 112 -5.12 3.29 8.20
C ALA A 112 -4.53 2.97 6.82
N ALA A 113 -3.23 3.19 6.67
CA ALA A 113 -2.54 3.04 5.40
C ALA A 113 -1.21 2.31 5.56
N ILE A 114 -0.94 1.34 4.69
CA ILE A 114 0.29 0.56 4.72
C ILE A 114 1.15 0.85 3.51
N SER A 115 2.47 1.07 3.74
CA SER A 115 3.47 1.19 2.67
C SER A 115 3.05 2.22 1.61
N MET A 116 2.96 1.84 0.33
CA MET A 116 2.49 2.70 -0.77
C MET A 116 1.22 3.50 -0.40
N GLY A 117 0.23 2.86 0.22
CA GLY A 117 -0.98 3.55 0.67
C GLY A 117 -0.69 4.68 1.66
N ALA A 118 0.33 4.51 2.52
CA ALA A 118 0.75 5.55 3.45
C ALA A 118 1.55 6.66 2.75
N LEU A 119 2.33 6.34 1.70
CA LEU A 119 2.97 7.35 0.86
C LEU A 119 1.92 8.20 0.12
N VAL A 120 0.87 7.56 -0.40
CA VAL A 120 -0.29 8.26 -0.99
C VAL A 120 -0.96 9.19 0.02
N MET A 121 -1.05 8.79 1.30
CA MET A 121 -1.61 9.68 2.34
C MET A 121 -0.71 10.87 2.63
N TRP A 122 0.61 10.77 2.56
CA TRP A 122 1.49 11.94 2.67
C TRP A 122 1.28 12.91 1.50
N ALA A 123 1.19 12.42 0.26
CA ALA A 123 0.82 13.22 -0.91
C ALA A 123 -0.58 13.85 -0.75
N TYR A 124 -1.54 13.08 -0.24
CA TYR A 124 -2.88 13.56 0.05
C TYR A 124 -2.87 14.74 1.04
N PHE A 125 -2.14 14.62 2.16
CA PHE A 125 -2.04 15.67 3.14
C PHE A 125 -1.39 16.94 2.59
N GLN A 126 -0.37 16.79 1.75
CA GLN A 126 0.29 17.93 1.09
C GLN A 126 -0.69 18.67 0.18
N ARG A 127 -1.54 17.97 -0.53
CA ARG A 127 -2.43 18.55 -1.55
C ARG A 127 -3.77 19.01 -0.99
N PHE A 128 -4.37 18.25 -0.08
CA PHE A 128 -5.74 18.45 0.39
C PHE A 128 -5.85 18.74 1.88
N GLY A 129 -4.73 18.66 2.63
CA GLY A 129 -4.71 18.83 4.07
C GLY A 129 -5.34 17.66 4.84
N THR A 130 -5.62 17.88 6.13
CA THR A 130 -6.06 16.82 7.06
C THR A 130 -7.55 16.84 7.39
N ARG A 131 -8.32 17.79 6.87
CA ARG A 131 -9.71 18.06 7.30
C ARG A 131 -10.62 16.81 7.28
N ARG A 132 -10.41 15.90 6.32
CA ARG A 132 -11.24 14.69 6.16
C ARG A 132 -10.74 13.48 6.96
N VAL A 133 -9.64 13.62 7.68
CA VAL A 133 -9.02 12.53 8.44
C VAL A 133 -9.11 12.85 9.92
N SER A 134 -9.89 12.06 10.68
CA SER A 134 -10.04 12.28 12.12
C SER A 134 -8.84 11.78 12.92
N ARG A 135 -8.15 10.74 12.44
CA ARG A 135 -6.90 10.16 12.96
C ARG A 135 -6.23 9.31 11.90
N TYR A 136 -4.94 9.14 11.99
CA TYR A 136 -4.14 8.45 10.98
C TYR A 136 -3.27 7.33 11.58
N LEU A 137 -3.32 6.14 10.99
CA LEU A 137 -2.41 5.03 11.27
C LEU A 137 -1.51 4.80 10.06
N ASN A 138 -0.24 5.20 10.19
CA ASN A 138 0.81 4.92 9.23
C ASN A 138 1.46 3.57 9.57
N ILE A 139 1.48 2.65 8.62
CA ILE A 139 2.03 1.31 8.82
C ILE A 139 3.29 1.17 7.96
N ASP A 140 4.42 1.27 8.63
CA ASP A 140 5.79 1.04 8.14
C ASP A 140 6.14 1.80 6.84
N GLN A 141 5.94 3.14 6.83
CA GLN A 141 6.25 4.00 5.68
C GLN A 141 6.88 5.32 6.10
N ALA A 142 8.02 5.65 5.50
CA ALA A 142 8.61 6.99 5.58
C ALA A 142 7.92 7.98 4.60
N PRO A 143 8.04 9.30 4.81
CA PRO A 143 7.47 10.31 3.92
C PRO A 143 8.30 10.54 2.65
N ILE A 144 9.41 9.85 2.49
CA ILE A 144 10.31 9.96 1.34
C ILE A 144 10.59 8.60 0.71
N ILE A 145 10.94 8.61 -0.57
CA ILE A 145 11.41 7.43 -1.30
C ILE A 145 12.94 7.46 -1.44
N HIS A 146 13.52 8.56 -1.89
CA HIS A 146 14.96 8.66 -2.10
C HIS A 146 15.68 9.09 -0.82
N ASN A 147 16.85 8.49 -0.55
CA ASN A 147 17.75 8.99 0.48
C ASN A 147 18.15 10.44 0.18
N GLN A 148 18.22 11.26 1.22
CA GLN A 148 18.63 12.67 1.14
C GLN A 148 19.85 12.91 2.04
N PRO A 149 20.65 13.97 1.80
CA PRO A 149 21.82 14.25 2.63
C PRO A 149 21.51 14.38 4.13
N ASP A 150 20.37 14.94 4.48
CA ASP A 150 19.86 15.11 5.85
C ASP A 150 18.99 13.94 6.34
N TRP A 151 18.79 12.91 5.48
CA TRP A 151 17.97 11.72 5.72
C TRP A 151 18.61 10.51 5.02
N GLN A 152 19.91 10.24 5.34
CA GLN A 152 20.79 9.40 4.53
C GLN A 152 20.27 7.98 4.27
N ASP A 153 19.69 7.33 5.29
CA ASP A 153 19.18 5.96 5.19
C ASP A 153 17.67 5.90 5.48
N GLY A 154 17.00 7.04 5.40
CA GLY A 154 15.57 7.15 5.73
C GLY A 154 14.63 6.92 4.55
N GLY A 155 15.15 6.87 3.33
CA GLY A 155 14.40 6.47 2.14
C GLY A 155 14.22 4.94 2.06
N VAL A 156 13.52 4.50 1.00
CA VAL A 156 13.27 3.07 0.78
C VAL A 156 14.59 2.31 0.62
N PHE A 157 14.70 1.14 1.24
CA PHE A 157 15.87 0.26 1.28
C PHE A 157 17.11 0.80 2.02
N GLY A 158 17.06 1.99 2.62
CA GLY A 158 18.13 2.56 3.41
C GLY A 158 19.47 2.56 2.67
N THR A 159 20.54 2.02 3.30
CA THR A 159 21.89 1.90 2.71
C THR A 159 21.96 1.12 1.41
N ARG A 160 20.98 0.26 1.13
CA ARG A 160 20.94 -0.57 -0.08
C ARG A 160 20.24 0.09 -1.26
N GLN A 161 19.75 1.32 -1.11
CA GLN A 161 18.92 1.99 -2.12
C GLN A 161 19.63 2.08 -3.48
N THR A 162 20.87 2.53 -3.51
CA THR A 162 21.64 2.70 -4.75
C THR A 162 21.77 1.39 -5.52
N GLU A 163 22.10 0.28 -4.80
CA GLU A 163 22.23 -1.05 -5.39
C GLU A 163 20.90 -1.53 -5.99
N LEU A 164 19.82 -1.46 -5.21
CA LEU A 164 18.52 -1.97 -5.62
C LEU A 164 17.90 -1.11 -6.72
N PHE A 165 18.08 0.20 -6.68
CA PHE A 165 17.61 1.09 -7.75
C PHE A 165 18.35 0.85 -9.06
N ALA A 166 19.66 0.54 -9.02
CA ALA A 166 20.40 0.14 -10.21
C ALA A 166 19.84 -1.16 -10.82
N GLN A 167 19.50 -2.17 -9.98
CA GLN A 167 18.87 -3.41 -10.44
C GLN A 167 17.48 -3.16 -11.05
N PHE A 168 16.66 -2.29 -10.43
CA PHE A 168 15.35 -1.90 -10.96
C PHE A 168 15.47 -1.15 -12.28
N THR A 169 16.41 -0.21 -12.39
CA THR A 169 16.68 0.54 -13.62
C THR A 169 17.07 -0.39 -14.77
N GLN A 170 17.92 -1.38 -14.49
CA GLN A 170 18.30 -2.38 -15.50
C GLN A 170 17.08 -3.18 -15.97
N LEU A 171 16.24 -3.64 -15.03
CA LEU A 171 15.04 -4.40 -15.38
C LEU A 171 14.03 -3.56 -16.18
N ILE A 172 13.84 -2.28 -15.81
CA ILE A 172 12.99 -1.34 -16.54
C ILE A 172 13.52 -1.13 -17.96
N THR A 173 14.85 -0.98 -18.11
CA THR A 173 15.51 -0.84 -19.40
C THR A 173 15.31 -2.09 -20.28
N ASP A 174 15.53 -3.28 -19.71
CA ASP A 174 15.37 -4.55 -20.42
C ASP A 174 13.92 -4.80 -20.86
N THR A 175 12.95 -4.26 -20.13
CA THR A 175 11.51 -4.40 -20.39
C THR A 175 10.91 -3.24 -21.17
N ALA A 176 11.67 -2.16 -21.44
CA ALA A 176 11.19 -0.93 -22.09
C ALA A 176 10.39 -1.15 -23.38
N PRO A 177 10.80 -2.05 -24.32
CA PRO A 177 10.03 -2.29 -25.54
C PRO A 177 8.61 -2.79 -25.28
N TYR A 178 8.39 -3.49 -24.17
CA TYR A 178 7.09 -4.05 -23.78
C TYR A 178 6.28 -3.08 -22.90
N LEU A 179 6.95 -2.16 -22.19
CA LEU A 179 6.30 -1.13 -21.39
C LEU A 179 5.71 0.00 -22.23
N GLN A 180 6.33 0.28 -23.38
CA GLN A 180 5.90 1.32 -24.32
C GLN A 180 4.86 0.83 -25.32
N ALA A 181 4.57 -0.47 -25.34
CA ALA A 181 3.55 -1.02 -26.22
C ALA A 181 2.18 -0.38 -25.92
N GLU A 182 1.46 0.03 -26.97
CA GLU A 182 0.11 0.62 -26.87
C GLU A 182 -0.90 -0.36 -26.26
N GLN A 183 -0.68 -1.66 -26.44
CA GLN A 183 -1.51 -2.72 -25.90
C GLN A 183 -0.80 -3.46 -24.76
N MET A 184 -1.59 -3.94 -23.81
CA MET A 184 -1.10 -4.79 -22.73
C MET A 184 -0.48 -6.07 -23.32
N VAL A 185 0.81 -6.27 -23.06
CA VAL A 185 1.53 -7.49 -23.45
C VAL A 185 1.30 -8.54 -22.37
N ASP A 186 0.74 -9.69 -22.76
CA ASP A 186 0.60 -10.81 -21.82
C ASP A 186 1.97 -11.28 -21.34
N PHE A 187 2.13 -11.43 -20.02
CA PHE A 187 3.36 -11.91 -19.40
C PHE A 187 3.91 -13.21 -20.04
N ARG A 188 3.00 -14.09 -20.50
CA ARG A 188 3.37 -15.35 -21.16
C ARG A 188 4.15 -15.15 -22.45
N HIS A 189 3.96 -14.03 -23.14
CA HIS A 189 4.63 -13.70 -24.40
C HIS A 189 5.97 -13.00 -24.24
N LEU A 190 6.37 -12.67 -23.00
CA LEU A 190 7.69 -12.14 -22.74
C LEU A 190 8.79 -13.18 -23.02
N PRO A 191 10.00 -12.76 -23.44
CA PRO A 191 11.16 -13.63 -23.47
C PRO A 191 11.41 -14.33 -22.15
N TYR A 192 11.84 -15.59 -22.18
CA TYR A 192 12.06 -16.41 -20.97
C TYR A 192 12.92 -15.71 -19.91
N ARG A 193 14.04 -15.10 -20.34
CA ARG A 193 14.94 -14.36 -19.46
C ARG A 193 14.23 -13.23 -18.71
N LEU A 194 13.40 -12.45 -19.40
CA LEU A 194 12.66 -11.36 -18.77
C LEU A 194 11.63 -11.89 -17.76
N LYS A 195 10.93 -12.97 -18.09
CA LYS A 195 10.01 -13.62 -17.13
C LYS A 195 10.73 -14.04 -15.84
N VAL A 196 11.90 -14.66 -15.99
CA VAL A 196 12.72 -15.08 -14.82
C VAL A 196 13.13 -13.86 -14.00
N ASN A 197 13.69 -12.83 -14.62
CA ASN A 197 14.14 -11.61 -13.93
C ASN A 197 12.99 -10.92 -13.18
N LEU A 198 11.81 -10.83 -13.80
CA LEU A 198 10.62 -10.24 -13.17
C LEU A 198 10.16 -11.05 -11.95
N LEU A 199 10.10 -12.37 -12.06
CA LEU A 199 9.71 -13.26 -10.96
C LEU A 199 10.74 -13.25 -9.81
N ASP A 200 12.02 -13.19 -10.13
CA ASP A 200 13.09 -13.13 -9.13
C ASP A 200 13.10 -11.79 -8.39
N MET A 201 12.86 -10.68 -9.10
CA MET A 201 12.68 -9.37 -8.47
C MET A 201 11.52 -9.40 -7.48
N GLU A 202 10.39 -9.93 -7.89
CA GLU A 202 9.18 -10.03 -7.07
C GLU A 202 9.37 -10.87 -5.82
N ARG A 203 9.99 -12.02 -6.00
CA ARG A 203 10.36 -12.92 -4.90
C ARG A 203 11.31 -12.24 -3.92
N SER A 204 12.33 -11.55 -4.44
CA SER A 204 13.30 -10.82 -3.62
C SER A 204 12.60 -9.72 -2.82
N PHE A 205 11.73 -8.93 -3.44
CA PHE A 205 10.94 -7.90 -2.78
C PHE A 205 10.02 -8.48 -1.69
N SER A 206 9.34 -9.58 -2.00
CA SER A 206 8.46 -10.26 -1.03
C SER A 206 9.25 -10.79 0.19
N LEU A 207 10.47 -11.30 -0.02
CA LEU A 207 11.35 -11.77 1.06
C LEU A 207 11.91 -10.61 1.89
N LEU A 208 12.23 -9.46 1.27
CA LEU A 208 12.65 -8.24 1.97
C LEU A 208 11.53 -7.66 2.85
N SER A 209 10.28 -7.88 2.45
CA SER A 209 9.11 -7.35 3.16
C SER A 209 8.80 -8.08 4.46
N VAL A 210 9.25 -9.33 4.65
CA VAL A 210 8.94 -10.15 5.81
C VAL A 210 10.20 -10.49 6.62
N SER A 211 10.07 -10.53 7.95
CA SER A 211 11.18 -10.82 8.87
C SER A 211 10.94 -12.02 9.78
N SER A 212 9.68 -12.38 10.03
CA SER A 212 9.40 -13.54 10.86
C SER A 212 9.69 -14.85 10.13
N LYS A 213 10.24 -15.84 10.85
CA LYS A 213 10.52 -17.17 10.25
C LYS A 213 9.30 -17.82 9.61
N PRO A 214 8.10 -17.81 10.22
CA PRO A 214 6.88 -18.34 9.58
C PRO A 214 6.54 -17.64 8.28
N SER A 215 6.58 -16.28 8.25
CA SER A 215 6.29 -15.50 7.04
C SER A 215 7.30 -15.78 5.93
N GLN A 216 8.60 -15.85 6.26
CA GLN A 216 9.64 -16.19 5.29
C GLN A 216 9.46 -17.60 4.70
N LEU A 217 9.08 -18.58 5.54
CA LEU A 217 8.79 -19.95 5.07
C LEU A 217 7.56 -19.97 4.19
N LEU A 218 6.51 -19.23 4.54
CA LEU A 218 5.30 -19.10 3.74
C LEU A 218 5.62 -18.47 2.38
N VAL A 219 6.34 -17.34 2.35
CA VAL A 219 6.77 -16.66 1.11
C VAL A 219 7.59 -17.61 0.25
N LYS A 220 8.59 -18.33 0.81
CA LYS A 220 9.39 -19.32 0.07
C LYS A 220 8.50 -20.43 -0.49
N ALA A 221 7.66 -21.05 0.34
CA ALA A 221 6.82 -22.17 -0.08
C ALA A 221 5.86 -21.78 -1.22
N LEU A 222 5.25 -20.61 -1.12
CA LEU A 222 4.35 -20.09 -2.15
C LEU A 222 5.12 -19.70 -3.41
N SER A 223 6.34 -19.13 -3.32
CA SER A 223 7.18 -18.78 -4.49
C SER A 223 7.56 -20.00 -5.33
N TYR A 224 7.72 -21.18 -4.70
CA TYR A 224 8.04 -22.42 -5.39
C TYR A 224 6.81 -23.18 -5.91
N ARG A 225 5.71 -23.21 -5.14
CA ARG A 225 4.54 -24.07 -5.43
C ARG A 225 3.43 -23.34 -6.18
N ALA A 226 3.33 -22.05 -6.02
CA ALA A 226 2.29 -21.23 -6.62
C ALA A 226 2.81 -19.80 -6.84
N PRO A 227 3.81 -19.60 -7.73
CA PRO A 227 4.38 -18.27 -7.99
C PRO A 227 3.30 -17.23 -8.32
N HIS A 228 2.21 -17.64 -8.99
CA HIS A 228 1.05 -16.79 -9.28
C HIS A 228 0.25 -16.34 -8.06
N LYS A 229 0.42 -16.96 -6.89
CA LYS A 229 -0.33 -16.58 -5.65
C LYS A 229 0.41 -15.57 -4.79
N ILE A 230 1.74 -15.51 -4.90
CA ILE A 230 2.56 -14.45 -4.30
C ILE A 230 2.92 -13.42 -5.33
N SER A 231 2.85 -13.82 -6.60
CA SER A 231 3.22 -12.98 -7.69
C SER A 231 2.44 -11.67 -7.59
N LEU A 232 3.17 -10.61 -7.32
CA LEU A 232 2.76 -9.26 -7.61
C LEU A 232 2.45 -9.12 -9.11
N MET A 233 2.80 -10.12 -9.91
CA MET A 233 2.67 -10.19 -11.36
C MET A 233 1.51 -11.10 -11.76
N GLU A 234 0.28 -10.73 -11.38
CA GLU A 234 -0.84 -11.22 -12.18
C GLU A 234 -0.58 -10.79 -13.64
N HIS A 235 -0.86 -11.71 -14.57
CA HIS A 235 -0.51 -11.53 -15.98
C HIS A 235 -0.97 -10.19 -16.57
N ALA A 236 -2.04 -9.61 -16.05
CA ALA A 236 -2.59 -8.33 -16.49
C ALA A 236 -1.91 -7.08 -15.90
N THR A 237 -1.11 -7.22 -14.82
CA THR A 237 -0.66 -6.06 -14.04
C THR A 237 0.84 -5.83 -14.03
N TRP A 238 1.65 -6.70 -14.65
CA TRP A 238 3.11 -6.59 -14.61
C TRP A 238 3.63 -5.28 -15.22
N GLN A 239 3.06 -4.81 -16.35
CA GLN A 239 3.43 -3.53 -16.97
C GLN A 239 3.10 -2.36 -16.06
N HIS A 240 1.91 -2.38 -15.44
CA HIS A 240 1.50 -1.34 -14.50
C HIS A 240 2.47 -1.25 -13.31
N LYS A 241 2.83 -2.39 -12.73
CA LYS A 241 3.77 -2.45 -11.60
C LYS A 241 5.15 -1.92 -11.98
N LEU A 242 5.66 -2.26 -13.15
CA LEU A 242 6.93 -1.71 -13.62
C LEU A 242 6.86 -0.21 -13.92
N ARG A 243 5.74 0.30 -14.41
CA ARG A 243 5.53 1.75 -14.58
C ARG A 243 5.56 2.46 -13.22
N CYS A 244 4.88 1.93 -12.21
CA CYS A 244 4.96 2.46 -10.85
C CYS A 244 6.38 2.39 -10.29
N LEU A 245 7.08 1.27 -10.50
CA LEU A 245 8.48 1.12 -10.08
C LEU A 245 9.39 2.13 -10.80
N SER A 246 9.15 2.38 -12.08
CA SER A 246 9.87 3.42 -12.84
C SER A 246 9.69 4.80 -12.22
N ALA A 247 8.47 5.12 -11.80
CA ALA A 247 8.18 6.39 -11.11
C ALA A 247 8.86 6.46 -9.74
N TYR A 248 8.87 5.39 -8.95
CA TYR A 248 9.62 5.33 -7.68
C TYR A 248 11.12 5.59 -7.86
N VAL A 249 11.70 5.07 -8.94
CA VAL A 249 13.14 5.28 -9.22
C VAL A 249 13.41 6.69 -9.76
N ALA A 250 12.51 7.24 -10.56
CA ALA A 250 12.76 8.49 -11.30
C ALA A 250 12.29 9.75 -10.59
N LEU A 251 11.21 9.67 -9.80
CA LEU A 251 10.59 10.85 -9.17
C LEU A 251 11.07 11.03 -7.73
N PRO A 252 11.42 12.27 -7.34
CA PRO A 252 11.93 12.58 -6.01
C PRO A 252 10.78 12.74 -4.99
N TYR A 253 10.02 11.67 -4.74
CA TYR A 253 8.95 11.72 -3.74
C TYR A 253 9.49 12.08 -2.36
N ASP A 254 9.17 13.29 -1.91
CA ASP A 254 9.54 13.84 -0.61
C ASP A 254 8.40 14.69 -0.05
N TYR A 255 7.75 14.18 0.98
CA TYR A 255 6.60 14.80 1.64
C TYR A 255 6.94 15.28 3.07
N ARG A 256 8.22 15.49 3.40
CA ARG A 256 8.63 15.92 4.74
C ARG A 256 8.14 17.32 5.10
N GLU A 257 7.94 18.18 4.12
CA GLU A 257 7.46 19.54 4.33
C GLU A 257 6.02 19.60 4.87
N VAL A 258 5.18 18.56 4.60
CA VAL A 258 3.81 18.52 5.11
C VAL A 258 3.72 18.10 6.57
N LEU A 259 4.73 17.42 7.12
CA LEU A 259 4.68 16.81 8.45
C LEU A 259 4.29 17.78 9.57
N PRO A 260 4.84 19.00 9.66
CA PRO A 260 4.46 19.96 10.69
C PRO A 260 2.99 20.44 10.62
N MET A 261 2.34 20.26 9.45
CA MET A 261 0.95 20.65 9.23
C MET A 261 -0.04 19.52 9.55
N VAL A 262 0.45 18.29 9.72
CA VAL A 262 -0.37 17.11 10.07
C VAL A 262 -0.58 17.08 11.59
N ASN A 263 -1.55 17.85 12.06
CA ASN A 263 -1.85 18.02 13.49
C ASN A 263 -2.89 17.03 14.05
N ILE A 264 -3.39 16.10 13.23
CA ILE A 264 -4.32 15.04 13.66
C ILE A 264 -3.60 13.97 14.48
N PRO A 265 -4.31 13.26 15.38
CA PRO A 265 -3.74 12.12 16.10
C PRO A 265 -3.17 11.09 15.11
N THR A 266 -1.86 10.86 15.19
CA THR A 266 -1.14 9.97 14.26
C THR A 266 -0.43 8.86 15.04
N THR A 267 -0.69 7.62 14.65
CA THR A 267 0.02 6.44 15.15
C THR A 267 0.97 5.92 14.08
N LEU A 268 2.24 5.78 14.41
CA LEU A 268 3.26 5.19 13.55
C LEU A 268 3.48 3.74 13.98
N LEU A 269 3.01 2.78 13.21
CA LEU A 269 3.23 1.35 13.47
C LEU A 269 4.43 0.88 12.66
N ILE A 270 5.52 0.53 13.35
CA ILE A 270 6.84 0.33 12.79
C ILE A 270 7.30 -1.11 13.00
N GLY A 271 7.76 -1.77 11.96
CA GLY A 271 8.47 -3.03 12.04
C GLY A 271 9.94 -2.81 12.38
N ALA A 272 10.39 -3.26 13.58
CA ALA A 272 11.79 -3.07 14.00
C ALA A 272 12.82 -3.74 13.08
N ARG A 273 12.40 -4.72 12.30
CA ARG A 273 13.24 -5.48 11.35
C ARG A 273 12.89 -5.17 9.90
N SER A 274 12.22 -4.06 9.65
CA SER A 274 11.92 -3.63 8.27
C SER A 274 13.22 -3.41 7.49
N GLN A 275 13.30 -4.04 6.32
CA GLN A 275 14.41 -3.87 5.37
C GLN A 275 14.06 -2.84 4.28
N LEU A 276 12.82 -2.32 4.31
CA LEU A 276 12.39 -1.27 3.38
C LEU A 276 12.61 0.13 3.98
N TYR A 277 12.26 0.31 5.25
CA TYR A 277 12.44 1.60 5.94
C TYR A 277 13.05 1.40 7.30
N SER A 278 14.08 2.18 7.62
CA SER A 278 14.73 2.15 8.94
C SER A 278 13.73 2.49 10.06
N ALA A 279 13.70 1.66 11.10
CA ALA A 279 12.84 1.91 12.26
C ALA A 279 13.23 3.21 12.98
N GLU A 280 14.51 3.54 13.03
CA GLU A 280 15.03 4.78 13.63
C GLU A 280 14.50 6.01 12.90
N TRP A 281 14.60 6.05 11.57
CA TRP A 281 14.10 7.15 10.76
C TRP A 281 12.58 7.28 10.84
N GLN A 282 11.84 6.17 10.90
CA GLN A 282 10.40 6.22 11.10
C GLN A 282 10.04 6.75 12.50
N GLN A 283 10.78 6.36 13.55
CA GLN A 283 10.55 6.89 14.90
C GLN A 283 10.82 8.40 14.98
N ARG A 284 11.79 8.93 14.22
CA ARG A 284 12.05 10.37 14.12
C ARG A 284 10.83 11.16 13.66
N LEU A 285 9.90 10.58 12.94
CA LEU A 285 8.65 11.24 12.55
C LEU A 285 7.83 11.73 13.76
N THR A 286 7.97 11.11 14.93
CA THR A 286 7.30 11.57 16.16
C THR A 286 7.78 12.95 16.63
N THR A 287 8.96 13.39 16.20
CA THR A 287 9.48 14.73 16.51
C THR A 287 9.09 15.79 15.48
N LEU A 288 8.62 15.34 14.31
CA LEU A 288 8.25 16.22 13.19
C LEU A 288 6.74 16.39 13.05
N LEU A 289 5.97 15.43 13.55
CA LEU A 289 4.51 15.43 13.57
C LEU A 289 4.02 15.98 14.92
N PRO A 290 3.15 17.01 14.94
CA PRO A 290 2.73 17.67 16.19
C PRO A 290 2.00 16.77 17.18
N ASN A 291 1.30 15.75 16.69
CA ASN A 291 0.46 14.86 17.50
C ASN A 291 0.64 13.39 17.11
N ALA A 292 1.87 12.89 17.26
CA ALA A 292 2.21 11.53 16.88
C ALA A 292 2.86 10.72 18.01
N HIS A 293 2.59 9.42 17.99
CA HIS A 293 3.32 8.44 18.78
C HIS A 293 3.66 7.21 17.92
N SER A 294 4.69 6.46 18.33
CA SER A 294 5.10 5.25 17.62
C SER A 294 4.85 3.99 18.44
N ILE A 295 4.50 2.92 17.73
CA ILE A 295 4.42 1.54 18.24
C ILE A 295 5.39 0.72 17.40
N VAL A 296 6.46 0.23 18.05
CA VAL A 296 7.50 -0.55 17.38
C VAL A 296 7.30 -2.04 17.69
N LEU A 297 7.16 -2.86 16.65
CA LEU A 297 7.02 -4.32 16.78
C LEU A 297 8.39 -4.99 16.59
N PRO A 298 8.99 -5.56 17.65
CA PRO A 298 10.41 -5.97 17.67
C PRO A 298 10.74 -7.13 16.72
N THR A 299 9.74 -7.93 16.33
CA THR A 299 9.91 -9.11 15.47
C THR A 299 9.38 -8.96 14.06
N SER A 300 8.76 -7.81 13.75
CA SER A 300 8.13 -7.54 12.45
C SER A 300 9.08 -6.86 11.48
N GLY A 301 8.98 -7.24 10.21
CA GLY A 301 9.48 -6.47 9.07
C GLY A 301 8.44 -5.49 8.54
N HIS A 302 8.59 -5.13 7.27
CA HIS A 302 7.72 -4.20 6.57
C HIS A 302 6.26 -4.69 6.45
N ALA A 303 6.07 -5.97 6.15
CA ALA A 303 4.74 -6.58 6.04
C ALA A 303 4.18 -6.91 7.44
N VAL A 304 3.94 -5.87 8.25
CA VAL A 304 3.49 -5.97 9.65
C VAL A 304 2.30 -6.91 9.82
N PRO A 305 1.24 -6.89 8.99
CA PRO A 305 0.11 -7.80 9.15
C PRO A 305 0.48 -9.28 8.97
N MET A 306 1.51 -9.58 8.17
CA MET A 306 1.99 -10.95 7.94
C MET A 306 2.89 -11.43 9.07
N ASP A 307 3.80 -10.58 9.54
CA ASP A 307 4.80 -10.94 10.54
C ASP A 307 4.25 -10.99 11.96
N ALA A 308 3.29 -10.13 12.26
CA ALA A 308 2.72 -9.96 13.60
C ALA A 308 1.19 -9.75 13.56
N PRO A 309 0.41 -10.71 13.02
CA PRO A 309 -1.02 -10.54 12.76
C PRO A 309 -1.85 -10.19 13.99
N VAL A 310 -1.56 -10.78 15.13
CA VAL A 310 -2.26 -10.52 16.39
C VAL A 310 -1.95 -9.11 16.91
N SER A 311 -0.67 -8.72 16.89
CA SER A 311 -0.25 -7.38 17.30
C SER A 311 -0.84 -6.32 16.37
N PHE A 312 -0.83 -6.56 15.08
CA PHE A 312 -1.45 -5.67 14.09
C PHE A 312 -2.94 -5.48 14.37
N TYR A 313 -3.69 -6.57 14.58
CA TYR A 313 -5.11 -6.51 14.94
C TYR A 313 -5.35 -5.68 16.21
N ASN A 314 -4.57 -5.90 17.27
CA ASN A 314 -4.70 -5.19 18.53
C ASN A 314 -4.42 -3.68 18.36
N VAL A 315 -3.39 -3.31 17.60
CA VAL A 315 -3.08 -1.91 17.30
C VAL A 315 -4.20 -1.28 16.48
N LEU A 316 -4.69 -1.95 15.44
CA LEU A 316 -5.81 -1.44 14.63
C LEU A 316 -7.07 -1.24 15.49
N LYS A 317 -7.40 -2.20 16.34
CA LYS A 317 -8.53 -2.09 17.27
C LYS A 317 -8.36 -0.93 18.25
N GLN A 318 -7.18 -0.78 18.84
CA GLN A 318 -6.89 0.33 19.75
C GLN A 318 -6.99 1.67 19.02
N PHE A 319 -6.40 1.78 17.85
CA PHE A 319 -6.45 2.97 17.00
C PHE A 319 -7.89 3.39 16.67
N LEU A 320 -8.77 2.45 16.38
CA LEU A 320 -10.16 2.74 16.04
C LEU A 320 -11.00 3.14 17.25
N ASN A 321 -10.67 2.65 18.46
CA ASN A 321 -11.40 2.92 19.70
C ASN A 321 -10.90 4.16 20.46
N ALA A 322 -9.74 4.69 20.11
CA ALA A 322 -9.20 5.92 20.71
C ALA A 322 -9.95 7.14 20.20
#